data_2479a3a58b513a78b00fbde6dd1e692e
#
_entry.id   2479a3a58b513a78b00fbde6dd1e692e
#
_cell.length_a   1.000
_cell.length_b   1.000
_cell.length_c   1.000
_cell.angle_alpha   90.00
_cell.angle_beta   90.00
_cell.angle_gamma   90.00
#
_symmetry.space_group_name_H-M   'P 1'
#
loop_
_entity.id
_entity.type
_entity.pdbx_description
1 polymer ?
#
loop_
_entity_poly.entity_id
_entity_poly.type
_entity_poly.pdbx_seq_one_letter_code
_entity_poly.pdbx_strand_id
1 'polypeptide(L)'
;MGACQPPSPPESNLLAGQAPGLLKVLRETDPEYVLLDGTLAESDRVGDGRADYSHKHRRHGVNVQVVTDPVGKILWISPALPGWCHDLTAARTYRIIRICERHGVPILADRAYTGAGPWVTTVRRRPPNSQLTLTEQTAHPALATSRAPVERGMAHLKFWRIFRRSRCSPNRMTSIARAVLTLEWQR
;
A
#
# COMPACT_ATOMS: atom_id res chain seq x y z
N MET A 1 0.00 16.92 -16.72
CA MET A 1 0.05 15.84 -15.73
C MET A 1 -0.54 16.39 -14.43
N GLY A 2 -1.77 16.00 -14.08
CA GLY A 2 -2.40 16.42 -12.84
C GLY A 2 -1.67 15.83 -11.64
N ALA A 3 -1.42 16.61 -10.60
CA ALA A 3 -0.86 16.13 -9.36
C ALA A 3 -1.85 15.15 -8.71
N CYS A 4 -1.34 14.01 -8.23
CA CYS A 4 -2.11 13.04 -7.47
C CYS A 4 -2.30 13.62 -6.05
N GLN A 5 -3.37 14.42 -5.85
CA GLN A 5 -3.66 15.04 -4.57
C GLN A 5 -4.51 14.11 -3.70
N PRO A 6 -4.21 14.01 -2.39
CA PRO A 6 -5.07 13.29 -1.46
C PRO A 6 -6.42 13.99 -1.35
N PRO A 7 -7.51 13.23 -1.20
CA PRO A 7 -8.84 13.80 -0.96
C PRO A 7 -8.87 14.52 0.39
N SER A 8 -9.71 15.56 0.48
CA SER A 8 -9.97 16.25 1.74
C SER A 8 -10.48 15.28 2.81
N PRO A 9 -10.10 15.42 4.08
CA PRO A 9 -10.54 14.52 5.13
C PRO A 9 -12.07 14.55 5.25
N PRO A 10 -12.75 13.40 5.25
CA PRO A 10 -14.18 13.33 5.46
C PRO A 10 -14.54 13.64 6.92
N GLU A 11 -15.72 14.21 7.11
CA GLU A 11 -16.31 14.41 8.43
C GLU A 11 -16.30 13.10 9.22
N SER A 12 -15.93 13.20 10.49
CA SER A 12 -15.48 12.11 11.34
C SER A 12 -16.48 10.97 11.55
N ASN A 13 -16.23 9.83 10.98
CA ASN A 13 -16.68 8.55 11.55
C ASN A 13 -15.81 8.24 12.78
N LEU A 14 -16.40 7.92 13.92
CA LEU A 14 -15.72 7.62 15.19
C LEU A 14 -14.52 6.67 15.02
N LEU A 15 -14.72 5.53 14.33
CA LEU A 15 -13.65 4.56 14.08
C LEU A 15 -12.54 5.11 13.17
N ALA A 16 -12.91 5.84 12.12
CA ALA A 16 -11.92 6.43 11.22
C ALA A 16 -11.04 7.49 11.93
N GLY A 17 -11.61 8.17 12.92
CA GLY A 17 -10.89 9.14 13.75
C GLY A 17 -9.85 8.52 14.68
N GLN A 18 -10.00 7.24 15.03
CA GLN A 18 -9.09 6.50 15.91
C GLN A 18 -7.94 5.82 15.16
N ALA A 19 -7.98 5.78 13.83
CA ALA A 19 -6.94 5.11 13.05
C ALA A 19 -5.57 5.76 13.29
N PRO A 20 -4.56 4.97 13.67
CA PRO A 20 -3.23 5.51 13.93
C PRO A 20 -2.55 5.98 12.66
N GLY A 21 -1.74 7.04 12.76
CA GLY A 21 -0.86 7.45 11.68
C GLY A 21 0.35 6.51 11.56
N LEU A 22 0.92 6.39 10.36
CA LEU A 22 2.05 5.48 10.09
C LEU A 22 3.22 5.67 11.07
N LEU A 23 3.62 6.92 11.36
CA LEU A 23 4.71 7.20 12.28
C LEU A 23 4.44 6.67 13.69
N LYS A 24 3.20 6.83 14.19
CA LYS A 24 2.80 6.31 15.49
C LYS A 24 2.92 4.80 15.51
N VAL A 25 2.40 4.15 14.49
CA VAL A 25 2.45 2.69 14.34
C VAL A 25 3.88 2.16 14.38
N LEU A 26 4.78 2.74 13.58
CA LEU A 26 6.17 2.32 13.53
C LEU A 26 6.86 2.44 14.89
N ARG A 27 6.55 3.50 15.65
CA ARG A 27 7.09 3.67 17.01
C ARG A 27 6.58 2.66 18.03
N GLU A 28 5.32 2.25 17.89
CA GLU A 28 4.68 1.32 18.82
C GLU A 28 5.03 -0.14 18.52
N THR A 29 5.27 -0.46 17.23
CA THR A 29 5.53 -1.84 16.80
C THR A 29 6.99 -2.16 16.59
N ASP A 30 7.82 -1.13 16.37
CA ASP A 30 9.28 -1.20 16.12
C ASP A 30 9.67 -2.37 15.20
N PRO A 31 9.12 -2.46 13.98
CA PRO A 31 9.36 -3.60 13.11
C PRO A 31 10.77 -3.54 12.53
N GLU A 32 11.45 -4.70 12.42
CA GLU A 32 12.77 -4.82 11.80
C GLU A 32 12.77 -4.30 10.35
N TYR A 33 11.70 -4.55 9.62
CA TYR A 33 11.41 -3.99 8.30
C TYR A 33 9.91 -4.03 8.05
N VAL A 34 9.46 -3.31 7.04
CA VAL A 34 8.05 -3.34 6.61
C VAL A 34 7.94 -3.79 5.16
N LEU A 35 6.79 -4.36 4.84
CA LEU A 35 6.42 -4.72 3.49
C LEU A 35 5.41 -3.68 2.99
N LEU A 36 5.64 -3.16 1.78
CA LEU A 36 4.79 -2.16 1.15
C LEU A 36 4.22 -2.70 -0.15
N ASP A 37 2.90 -2.64 -0.28
CA ASP A 37 2.22 -3.00 -1.51
C ASP A 37 0.99 -2.12 -1.75
N GLY A 38 0.60 -1.96 -3.03
CA GLY A 38 -0.57 -1.24 -3.45
C GLY A 38 -1.69 -2.17 -3.87
N THR A 39 -2.92 -1.85 -3.50
CA THR A 39 -4.09 -2.59 -3.99
C THR A 39 -5.15 -1.67 -4.57
N LEU A 40 -5.83 -2.16 -5.60
CA LEU A 40 -7.00 -1.52 -6.15
C LEU A 40 -8.25 -2.07 -5.44
N ALA A 41 -8.99 -1.17 -4.78
CA ALA A 41 -10.36 -1.45 -4.38
C ALA A 41 -11.28 -1.10 -5.55
N GLU A 42 -11.82 -2.13 -6.22
CA GLU A 42 -12.65 -1.94 -7.41
C GLU A 42 -13.93 -1.14 -7.10
N SER A 43 -14.34 -0.31 -8.05
CA SER A 43 -15.55 0.51 -7.94
C SER A 43 -16.49 0.26 -9.09
N ASP A 44 -17.74 -0.06 -8.76
CA ASP A 44 -18.87 -0.15 -9.71
C ASP A 44 -19.69 1.15 -9.74
N ARG A 45 -19.08 2.25 -9.38
CA ARG A 45 -19.77 3.52 -9.36
C ARG A 45 -20.13 3.95 -10.79
N VAL A 46 -21.43 4.22 -11.00
CA VAL A 46 -21.94 4.79 -12.25
C VAL A 46 -21.61 6.29 -12.26
N GLY A 47 -20.98 6.78 -13.33
CA GLY A 47 -20.62 8.17 -13.50
C GLY A 47 -19.35 8.33 -14.35
N ASP A 48 -18.90 9.56 -14.59
CA ASP A 48 -17.69 9.86 -15.34
C ASP A 48 -16.42 9.51 -14.52
N GLY A 49 -16.19 8.20 -14.38
CA GLY A 49 -15.15 7.61 -13.56
C GLY A 49 -13.75 7.62 -14.20
N ARG A 50 -13.43 8.53 -15.15
CA ARG A 50 -12.11 8.56 -15.83
C ARG A 50 -10.96 8.67 -14.82
N ALA A 51 -11.13 9.43 -13.76
CA ALA A 51 -10.13 9.58 -12.72
C ALA A 51 -9.92 8.29 -11.90
N ASP A 52 -10.91 7.42 -11.85
CA ASP A 52 -10.84 6.17 -11.07
C ASP A 52 -10.40 4.96 -11.91
N TYR A 53 -10.09 5.16 -13.20
CA TYR A 53 -9.68 4.06 -14.08
C TYR A 53 -8.21 3.71 -13.92
N SER A 54 -7.94 2.50 -13.47
CA SER A 54 -6.59 1.94 -13.37
C SER A 54 -6.19 1.25 -14.68
N HIS A 55 -5.23 1.83 -15.39
CA HIS A 55 -4.68 1.22 -16.61
C HIS A 55 -3.96 -0.11 -16.32
N LYS A 56 -3.33 -0.25 -15.16
CA LYS A 56 -2.64 -1.48 -14.70
C LYS A 56 -3.63 -2.63 -14.53
N HIS A 57 -4.77 -2.37 -13.90
CA HIS A 57 -5.78 -3.39 -13.60
C HIS A 57 -6.93 -3.44 -14.60
N ARG A 58 -7.00 -2.49 -15.56
CA ARG A 58 -8.07 -2.35 -16.55
C ARG A 58 -9.47 -2.27 -15.92
N ARG A 59 -9.57 -1.62 -14.76
CA ARG A 59 -10.79 -1.50 -13.95
C ARG A 59 -10.85 -0.14 -13.27
N HIS A 60 -12.08 0.27 -12.95
CA HIS A 60 -12.31 1.43 -12.11
C HIS A 60 -12.13 1.06 -10.64
N GLY A 61 -11.56 1.95 -9.87
CA GLY A 61 -11.36 1.76 -8.45
C GLY A 61 -10.51 2.85 -7.83
N VAL A 62 -10.16 2.64 -6.58
CA VAL A 62 -9.25 3.50 -5.84
C VAL A 62 -8.00 2.72 -5.43
N ASN A 63 -6.85 3.37 -5.50
CA ASN A 63 -5.59 2.82 -5.04
C ASN A 63 -5.44 3.10 -3.55
N VAL A 64 -5.14 2.07 -2.76
CA VAL A 64 -4.72 2.19 -1.36
C VAL A 64 -3.39 1.49 -1.17
N GLN A 65 -2.50 2.11 -0.39
CA GLN A 65 -1.22 1.54 -0.02
C GLN A 65 -1.36 0.83 1.32
N VAL A 66 -0.77 -0.34 1.45
CA VAL A 66 -0.81 -1.16 2.66
C VAL A 66 0.62 -1.39 3.14
N VAL A 67 0.84 -1.12 4.40
CA VAL A 67 2.10 -1.40 5.09
C VAL A 67 1.84 -2.54 6.06
N THR A 68 2.61 -3.63 5.95
CA THR A 68 2.55 -4.76 6.87
C THR A 68 3.88 -4.98 7.56
N ASP A 69 3.85 -5.70 8.66
CA ASP A 69 5.05 -6.24 9.29
C ASP A 69 5.62 -7.46 8.52
N PRO A 70 6.76 -8.00 8.93
CA PRO A 70 7.37 -9.17 8.28
C PRO A 70 6.51 -10.43 8.27
N VAL A 71 5.52 -10.56 9.17
CA VAL A 71 4.61 -11.73 9.22
C VAL A 71 3.30 -11.50 8.47
N GLY A 72 3.09 -10.28 7.94
CA GLY A 72 1.91 -9.94 7.14
C GLY A 72 0.76 -9.32 7.92
N LYS A 73 0.96 -8.95 9.19
CA LYS A 73 -0.02 -8.16 9.95
C LYS A 73 -0.10 -6.75 9.37
N ILE A 74 -1.32 -6.26 9.15
CA ILE A 74 -1.54 -4.91 8.64
C ILE A 74 -1.16 -3.89 9.72
N LEU A 75 -0.14 -3.09 9.43
CA LEU A 75 0.30 -2.00 10.28
C LEU A 75 -0.42 -0.69 9.94
N TRP A 76 -0.57 -0.43 8.66
CA TRP A 76 -1.18 0.83 8.21
C TRP A 76 -1.78 0.71 6.82
N ILE A 77 -2.84 1.48 6.56
CA ILE A 77 -3.53 1.59 5.27
C ILE A 77 -3.61 3.08 4.92
N SER A 78 -3.23 3.43 3.70
CA SER A 78 -3.30 4.82 3.24
C SER A 78 -4.74 5.29 3.04
N PRO A 79 -4.97 6.60 3.03
CA PRO A 79 -6.13 7.16 2.38
C PRO A 79 -6.20 6.69 0.92
N ALA A 80 -7.41 6.65 0.36
CA ALA A 80 -7.64 6.24 -1.01
C ALA A 80 -7.20 7.33 -2.00
N LEU A 81 -6.54 6.94 -3.08
CA LEU A 81 -6.23 7.78 -4.23
C LEU A 81 -6.99 7.28 -5.47
N PRO A 82 -7.17 8.12 -6.49
CA PRO A 82 -7.74 7.68 -7.76
C PRO A 82 -7.01 6.47 -8.35
N GLY A 83 -7.73 5.56 -9.00
CA GLY A 83 -7.17 4.30 -9.51
C GLY A 83 -6.08 4.45 -10.58
N TRP A 84 -6.01 5.59 -11.26
CA TRP A 84 -4.90 5.89 -12.18
C TRP A 84 -3.58 6.20 -11.47
N CYS A 85 -3.62 6.51 -10.17
CA CYS A 85 -2.42 6.84 -9.41
C CYS A 85 -1.54 5.58 -9.25
N HIS A 86 -0.31 5.65 -9.76
CA HIS A 86 0.66 4.57 -9.63
C HIS A 86 1.14 4.39 -8.19
N ASP A 87 1.47 3.15 -7.82
CA ASP A 87 1.85 2.78 -6.44
C ASP A 87 3.01 3.63 -5.90
N LEU A 88 4.07 3.83 -6.69
CA LEU A 88 5.18 4.71 -6.30
C LEU A 88 4.75 6.16 -6.07
N THR A 89 3.86 6.68 -6.91
CA THR A 89 3.32 8.03 -6.75
C THR A 89 2.48 8.12 -5.47
N ALA A 90 1.66 7.11 -5.20
CA ALA A 90 0.86 7.02 -3.99
C ALA A 90 1.74 6.98 -2.72
N ALA A 91 2.79 6.15 -2.73
CA ALA A 91 3.74 6.06 -1.62
C ALA A 91 4.45 7.40 -1.35
N ARG A 92 4.80 8.14 -2.39
CA ARG A 92 5.40 9.48 -2.29
C ARG A 92 4.40 10.52 -1.77
N THR A 93 3.17 10.50 -2.27
CA THR A 93 2.07 11.40 -1.85
C THR A 93 1.85 11.31 -0.33
N TYR A 94 1.82 10.09 0.20
CA TYR A 94 1.65 9.85 1.63
C TYR A 94 2.95 9.85 2.42
N ARG A 95 4.09 10.16 1.78
CA ARG A 95 5.42 10.24 2.40
C ARG A 95 5.83 8.94 3.12
N ILE A 96 5.30 7.79 2.70
CA ILE A 96 5.53 6.49 3.36
C ILE A 96 7.03 6.23 3.45
N ILE A 97 7.74 6.35 2.32
CA ILE A 97 9.18 6.11 2.24
C ILE A 97 9.95 7.01 3.20
N ARG A 98 9.64 8.32 3.19
CA ARG A 98 10.31 9.29 4.05
C ARG A 98 10.02 9.07 5.55
N ILE A 99 8.81 8.59 5.89
CA ILE A 99 8.47 8.28 7.28
C ILE A 99 9.27 7.08 7.76
N CYS A 100 9.32 6.00 6.97
CA CYS A 100 10.09 4.81 7.30
C CYS A 100 11.60 5.11 7.38
N GLU A 101 12.15 5.86 6.41
CA GLU A 101 13.54 6.29 6.39
C GLU A 101 13.93 7.07 7.65
N ARG A 102 13.14 8.06 8.03
CA ARG A 102 13.38 8.85 9.25
C ARG A 102 13.30 8.03 10.52
N HIS A 103 12.56 6.95 10.49
CA HIS A 103 12.40 6.06 11.64
C HIS A 103 13.38 4.89 11.63
N GLY A 104 14.21 4.78 10.60
CA GLY A 104 15.20 3.74 10.47
C GLY A 104 14.66 2.38 10.05
N VAL A 105 13.41 2.30 9.57
CA VAL A 105 12.75 1.04 9.19
C VAL A 105 12.86 0.79 7.69
N PRO A 106 13.60 -0.22 7.23
CA PRO A 106 13.71 -0.59 5.81
C PRO A 106 12.37 -1.00 5.20
N ILE A 107 12.23 -0.79 3.89
CA ILE A 107 11.02 -1.16 3.15
C ILE A 107 11.38 -2.23 2.12
N LEU A 108 10.63 -3.33 2.10
CA LEU A 108 10.61 -4.28 1.00
C LEU A 108 9.33 -4.07 0.17
N ALA A 109 9.46 -3.97 -1.14
CA ALA A 109 8.33 -3.72 -2.02
C ALA A 109 8.49 -4.45 -3.36
N ASP A 110 7.41 -4.48 -4.14
CA ASP A 110 7.43 -5.04 -5.48
C ASP A 110 8.08 -4.07 -6.49
N ARG A 111 8.11 -4.44 -7.77
CA ARG A 111 8.71 -3.63 -8.84
C ARG A 111 7.96 -2.34 -9.14
N ALA A 112 6.71 -2.21 -8.72
CA ALA A 112 5.95 -0.97 -8.90
C ALA A 112 6.60 0.21 -8.16
N TYR A 113 7.49 -0.09 -7.19
CA TYR A 113 8.23 0.89 -6.40
C TYR A 113 9.68 1.09 -6.88
N THR A 114 10.04 0.57 -8.05
CA THR A 114 11.37 0.82 -8.64
C THR A 114 11.60 2.33 -8.80
N GLY A 115 12.77 2.81 -8.34
CA GLY A 115 13.09 4.23 -8.32
C GLY A 115 12.58 4.98 -7.07
N ALA A 116 12.12 4.26 -6.05
CA ALA A 116 11.70 4.85 -4.77
C ALA A 116 12.86 5.45 -3.96
N GLY A 117 14.10 5.06 -4.26
CA GLY A 117 15.30 5.45 -3.55
C GLY A 117 15.99 4.27 -2.83
N PRO A 118 17.12 4.51 -2.17
CA PRO A 118 17.92 3.45 -1.58
C PRO A 118 17.27 2.77 -0.38
N TRP A 119 16.27 3.41 0.24
CA TRP A 119 15.56 2.89 1.40
C TRP A 119 14.52 1.82 1.08
N VAL A 120 14.21 1.63 -0.21
CA VAL A 120 13.25 0.64 -0.68
C VAL A 120 13.97 -0.44 -1.47
N THR A 121 13.96 -1.64 -0.94
CA THR A 121 14.48 -2.82 -1.63
C THR A 121 13.39 -3.43 -2.50
N THR A 122 13.65 -3.52 -3.81
CA THR A 122 12.73 -4.14 -4.78
C THR A 122 13.40 -5.32 -5.48
N VAL A 123 12.59 -6.32 -5.88
CA VAL A 123 13.09 -7.45 -6.68
C VAL A 123 13.55 -6.94 -8.06
N ARG A 124 14.83 -7.09 -8.38
CA ARG A 124 15.36 -6.75 -9.70
C ARG A 124 14.95 -7.79 -10.75
N ARG A 125 14.63 -7.32 -11.96
CA ARG A 125 14.43 -8.23 -13.09
C ARG A 125 15.78 -8.76 -13.55
N ARG A 126 15.91 -10.09 -13.74
CA ARG A 126 17.08 -10.67 -14.37
C ARG A 126 17.21 -10.08 -15.78
N PRO A 127 18.32 -9.41 -16.13
CA PRO A 127 18.56 -9.02 -17.52
C PRO A 127 18.65 -10.28 -18.39
N PRO A 128 18.13 -10.25 -19.62
CA PRO A 128 18.36 -11.35 -20.55
C PRO A 128 19.88 -11.56 -20.70
N ASN A 129 20.35 -12.80 -20.63
CA ASN A 129 21.75 -13.20 -20.77
C ASN A 129 22.74 -12.76 -19.68
N SER A 130 22.31 -12.34 -18.49
CA SER A 130 23.22 -12.12 -17.37
C SER A 130 23.14 -13.26 -16.34
N GLN A 131 24.31 -13.67 -15.84
CA GLN A 131 24.36 -14.53 -14.66
C GLN A 131 24.16 -13.66 -13.42
N LEU A 132 23.29 -14.11 -12.50
CA LEU A 132 23.13 -13.45 -11.20
C LEU A 132 24.42 -13.64 -10.40
N THR A 133 24.86 -12.59 -9.73
CA THR A 133 25.90 -12.71 -8.73
C THR A 133 25.45 -13.61 -7.58
N LEU A 134 26.40 -14.23 -6.85
CA LEU A 134 26.08 -15.08 -5.69
C LEU A 134 25.19 -14.34 -4.68
N THR A 135 25.41 -13.05 -4.46
CA THR A 135 24.59 -12.20 -3.59
C THR A 135 23.16 -12.03 -4.11
N GLU A 136 22.98 -11.90 -5.43
CA GLU A 136 21.65 -11.81 -6.04
C GLU A 136 20.95 -13.17 -6.05
N GLN A 137 21.67 -14.27 -6.20
CA GLN A 137 21.11 -15.62 -6.13
C GLN A 137 20.57 -15.95 -4.75
N THR A 138 21.17 -15.45 -3.68
CA THR A 138 20.69 -15.63 -2.31
C THR A 138 19.60 -14.62 -1.92
N ALA A 139 19.69 -13.37 -2.38
CA ALA A 139 18.72 -12.33 -2.08
C ALA A 139 17.36 -12.55 -2.79
N HIS A 140 17.35 -13.08 -4.01
CA HIS A 140 16.11 -13.31 -4.76
C HIS A 140 15.13 -14.28 -4.10
N PRO A 141 15.55 -15.48 -3.63
CA PRO A 141 14.65 -16.37 -2.87
C PRO A 141 14.18 -15.75 -1.55
N ALA A 142 15.07 -15.07 -0.81
CA ALA A 142 14.70 -14.42 0.45
C ALA A 142 13.64 -13.32 0.23
N LEU A 143 13.81 -12.49 -0.81
CA LEU A 143 12.81 -11.48 -1.20
C LEU A 143 11.52 -12.12 -1.72
N ALA A 144 11.58 -13.23 -2.44
CA ALA A 144 10.40 -13.95 -2.89
C ALA A 144 9.64 -14.57 -1.71
N THR A 145 10.36 -15.13 -0.72
CA THR A 145 9.77 -15.68 0.50
C THR A 145 9.14 -14.58 1.36
N SER A 146 9.73 -13.39 1.42
CA SER A 146 9.16 -12.24 2.15
C SER A 146 7.89 -11.68 1.50
N ARG A 147 7.57 -12.00 0.25
CA ARG A 147 6.32 -11.59 -0.41
C ARG A 147 5.09 -12.36 0.06
N ALA A 148 5.24 -13.63 0.44
CA ALA A 148 4.11 -14.43 0.93
C ALA A 148 3.39 -13.79 2.14
N PRO A 149 4.06 -13.15 3.11
CA PRO A 149 3.42 -12.36 4.14
C PRO A 149 2.59 -11.17 3.60
N VAL A 150 3.12 -10.42 2.63
CA VAL A 150 2.36 -9.31 2.00
C VAL A 150 1.10 -9.84 1.32
N GLU A 151 1.22 -10.91 0.56
CA GLU A 151 0.07 -11.53 -0.10
C GLU A 151 -0.99 -11.99 0.89
N ARG A 152 -0.57 -12.51 2.06
CA ARG A 152 -1.50 -12.83 3.16
C ARG A 152 -2.15 -11.58 3.75
N GLY A 153 -1.38 -10.52 4.02
CA GLY A 153 -1.91 -9.24 4.48
C GLY A 153 -2.92 -8.64 3.51
N MET A 154 -2.63 -8.70 2.21
CA MET A 154 -3.54 -8.25 1.16
C MET A 154 -4.79 -9.14 1.05
N ALA A 155 -4.66 -10.46 1.17
CA ALA A 155 -5.80 -11.37 1.22
C ALA A 155 -6.66 -11.08 2.45
N HIS A 156 -6.04 -10.81 3.60
CA HIS A 156 -6.71 -10.41 4.82
C HIS A 156 -7.47 -9.09 4.66
N LEU A 157 -6.83 -8.06 4.06
CA LEU A 157 -7.52 -6.81 3.75
C LEU A 157 -8.73 -7.05 2.83
N LYS A 158 -8.59 -7.87 1.81
CA LYS A 158 -9.67 -8.21 0.87
C LYS A 158 -10.75 -9.11 1.47
N PHE A 159 -10.52 -9.71 2.65
CA PHE A 159 -11.59 -10.34 3.42
C PHE A 159 -12.67 -9.33 3.79
N TRP A 160 -12.30 -8.09 4.04
CA TRP A 160 -13.23 -6.97 4.07
C TRP A 160 -13.75 -6.71 2.66
N ARG A 161 -14.92 -7.25 2.33
CA ARG A 161 -15.51 -7.27 0.97
C ARG A 161 -15.54 -5.90 0.31
N ILE A 162 -15.56 -4.82 1.09
CA ILE A 162 -15.52 -3.45 0.61
C ILE A 162 -14.25 -3.10 -0.19
N PHE A 163 -13.12 -3.79 0.09
CA PHE A 163 -11.88 -3.64 -0.67
C PHE A 163 -11.81 -4.52 -1.91
N ARG A 164 -12.76 -5.45 -2.09
CA ARG A 164 -12.89 -6.19 -3.36
C ARG A 164 -13.70 -5.39 -4.36
N ARG A 165 -14.84 -4.86 -3.93
CA ARG A 165 -15.78 -4.17 -4.79
C ARG A 165 -16.66 -3.21 -4.00
N SER A 166 -16.72 -1.95 -4.43
CA SER A 166 -17.41 -0.87 -3.73
C SER A 166 -18.15 0.03 -4.70
N ARG A 167 -19.22 0.66 -4.22
CA ARG A 167 -19.89 1.78 -4.91
C ARG A 167 -19.59 3.11 -4.21
N CYS A 168 -18.68 3.12 -3.25
CA CYS A 168 -18.34 4.29 -2.47
C CYS A 168 -17.47 5.27 -3.26
N SER A 169 -17.57 6.55 -2.93
CA SER A 169 -16.64 7.56 -3.43
C SER A 169 -15.24 7.36 -2.85
N PRO A 170 -14.17 7.88 -3.48
CA PRO A 170 -12.82 7.81 -2.94
C PRO A 170 -12.70 8.35 -1.51
N ASN A 171 -13.40 9.46 -1.20
CA ASN A 171 -13.40 10.03 0.14
C ASN A 171 -14.02 9.07 1.17
N ARG A 172 -15.12 8.43 0.82
CA ARG A 172 -15.75 7.44 1.69
C ARG A 172 -14.88 6.19 1.85
N MET A 173 -14.19 5.77 0.79
CA MET A 173 -13.20 4.69 0.88
C MET A 173 -12.04 5.01 1.80
N THR A 174 -11.60 6.27 1.86
CA THR A 174 -10.61 6.72 2.85
C THR A 174 -11.10 6.53 4.29
N SER A 175 -12.35 6.93 4.58
CA SER A 175 -12.93 6.72 5.92
C SER A 175 -13.07 5.24 6.25
N ILE A 176 -13.48 4.43 5.29
CA ILE A 176 -13.59 2.98 5.46
C ILE A 176 -12.21 2.35 5.70
N ALA A 177 -11.20 2.73 4.94
CA ALA A 177 -9.83 2.23 5.11
C ALA A 177 -9.31 2.52 6.53
N ARG A 178 -9.54 3.73 7.02
CA ARG A 178 -9.19 4.11 8.39
C ARG A 178 -9.99 3.34 9.44
N ALA A 179 -11.30 3.18 9.26
CA ALA A 179 -12.13 2.40 10.18
C ALA A 179 -11.70 0.94 10.24
N VAL A 180 -11.40 0.33 9.08
CA VAL A 180 -10.88 -1.04 9.01
C VAL A 180 -9.54 -1.14 9.71
N LEU A 181 -8.63 -0.18 9.49
CA LEU A 181 -7.34 -0.15 10.20
C LEU A 181 -7.54 -0.14 11.73
N THR A 182 -8.46 0.69 12.23
CA THR A 182 -8.80 0.71 13.67
C THR A 182 -9.25 -0.67 14.17
N LEU A 183 -10.12 -1.35 13.42
CA LEU A 183 -10.60 -2.69 13.78
C LEU A 183 -9.50 -3.76 13.72
N GLU A 184 -8.59 -3.67 12.75
CA GLU A 184 -7.43 -4.57 12.66
C GLU A 184 -6.45 -4.39 13.82
N TRP A 185 -6.38 -3.19 14.38
CA TRP A 185 -5.53 -2.90 15.55
C TRP A 185 -6.13 -3.37 16.89
N GLN A 186 -7.43 -3.58 16.92
CA GLN A 186 -8.12 -4.12 18.12
C GLN A 186 -8.16 -5.65 18.17
N ARG A 187 -7.69 -6.32 17.12
CA ARG A 187 -7.56 -7.77 17.03
C ARG A 187 -6.23 -8.27 17.54
#